data_47d63b71fad643ad50da1277912f0e2c
#
_entry.id   47d63b71fad643ad50da1277912f0e2c
#
_cell.length_a   1.000
_cell.length_b   1.000
_cell.length_c   1.000
_cell.angle_alpha   90.00
_cell.angle_beta   90.00
_cell.angle_gamma   90.00
#
_symmetry.space_group_name_H-M   'P 1'
#
loop_
_entity.id
_entity.type
_entity.pdbx_description
1 polymer ?
#
loop_
_entity_poly.entity_id
_entity_poly.type
_entity_poly.pdbx_seq_one_letter_code
_entity_poly.pdbx_strand_id
1 'polypeptide(L)'
;MNKEQAKEKAMELLNRVGVGDKADNYPAQLSGGQRQRIGIARALSSNPDLIICDEPISALDVSIQAQIINLLEELQAKLGLTYLFIAHDLAVVKHISDRILVMYLGRIVEIAECEELYNNTLHPYTKVLLGAVPVADPKVEKTRERVEIRGEVPSLTNRPAGCPFSDRCRYATERCKKEVPTLKDIGNGHEVACFLYE
;
A
#
# COMPACT_ATOMS: atom_id res chain seq x y z
N MET A 1 -1.47 -35.18 0.65
CA MET A 1 -2.40 -34.95 1.78
C MET A 1 -3.71 -35.67 1.47
N ASN A 2 -4.23 -36.50 2.37
CA ASN A 2 -5.54 -37.13 2.19
C ASN A 2 -6.68 -36.16 2.59
N LYS A 3 -7.97 -36.55 2.34
CA LYS A 3 -9.13 -35.69 2.57
C LYS A 3 -9.32 -35.27 4.04
N GLU A 4 -9.01 -36.16 4.97
CA GLU A 4 -9.11 -35.86 6.41
C GLU A 4 -8.05 -34.86 6.86
N GLN A 5 -6.79 -35.10 6.47
CA GLN A 5 -5.68 -34.17 6.74
C GLN A 5 -5.95 -32.77 6.13
N ALA A 6 -6.56 -32.70 4.93
CA ALA A 6 -6.94 -31.44 4.31
C ALA A 6 -8.02 -30.71 5.13
N LYS A 7 -9.00 -31.44 5.64
CA LYS A 7 -10.06 -30.87 6.50
C LYS A 7 -9.50 -30.38 7.84
N GLU A 8 -8.64 -31.16 8.45
CA GLU A 8 -7.97 -30.76 9.71
C GLU A 8 -7.13 -29.50 9.53
N LYS A 9 -6.31 -29.42 8.47
CA LYS A 9 -5.52 -28.24 8.15
C LYS A 9 -6.39 -27.03 7.86
N ALA A 10 -7.48 -27.21 7.13
CA ALA A 10 -8.42 -26.11 6.86
C ALA A 10 -9.05 -25.58 8.16
N MET A 11 -9.48 -26.46 9.07
CA MET A 11 -10.03 -26.06 10.37
C MET A 11 -8.99 -25.33 11.24
N GLU A 12 -7.74 -25.82 11.26
CA GLU A 12 -6.65 -25.13 11.96
C GLU A 12 -6.51 -23.68 11.47
N LEU A 13 -6.45 -23.48 10.14
CA LEU A 13 -6.29 -22.16 9.53
C LEU A 13 -7.50 -21.25 9.77
N LEU A 14 -8.74 -21.79 9.67
CA LEU A 14 -9.95 -21.03 9.97
C LEU A 14 -10.01 -20.59 11.44
N ASN A 15 -9.61 -21.45 12.36
CA ASN A 15 -9.50 -21.10 13.79
C ASN A 15 -8.43 -20.03 14.01
N ARG A 16 -7.28 -20.13 13.32
CA ARG A 16 -6.19 -19.17 13.42
C ARG A 16 -6.60 -17.77 13.03
N VAL A 17 -7.50 -17.62 12.05
CA VAL A 17 -8.03 -16.31 11.63
C VAL A 17 -9.38 -15.96 12.31
N GLY A 18 -9.83 -16.76 13.27
CA GLY A 18 -11.01 -16.48 14.10
C GLY A 18 -12.37 -16.66 13.40
N VAL A 19 -12.47 -17.60 12.45
CA VAL A 19 -13.74 -17.94 11.74
C VAL A 19 -14.00 -19.45 11.66
N GLY A 20 -13.46 -20.23 12.58
CA GLY A 20 -13.64 -21.69 12.60
C GLY A 20 -15.11 -22.12 12.75
N ASP A 21 -15.91 -21.33 13.48
CA ASP A 21 -17.37 -21.54 13.65
C ASP A 21 -18.17 -21.34 12.35
N LYS A 22 -17.55 -20.81 11.30
CA LYS A 22 -18.16 -20.54 9.99
C LYS A 22 -17.77 -21.55 8.91
N ALA A 23 -17.10 -22.66 9.28
CA ALA A 23 -16.55 -23.62 8.32
C ALA A 23 -17.61 -24.24 7.38
N ASP A 24 -18.85 -24.38 7.87
CA ASP A 24 -19.96 -24.96 7.11
C ASP A 24 -20.85 -23.90 6.43
N ASN A 25 -20.53 -22.60 6.55
CA ASN A 25 -21.30 -21.53 5.94
C ASN A 25 -20.95 -21.34 4.46
N TYR A 26 -21.94 -20.99 3.65
CA TYR A 26 -21.72 -20.55 2.28
C TYR A 26 -21.24 -19.09 2.23
N PRO A 27 -20.47 -18.68 1.20
CA PRO A 27 -19.94 -17.33 1.09
C PRO A 27 -20.99 -16.20 1.21
N ALA A 28 -22.21 -16.44 0.72
CA ALA A 28 -23.33 -15.49 0.81
C ALA A 28 -23.83 -15.26 2.25
N GLN A 29 -23.53 -16.18 3.18
CA GLN A 29 -23.92 -16.11 4.59
C GLN A 29 -22.87 -15.41 5.47
N LEU A 30 -21.75 -14.97 4.87
CA LEU A 30 -20.60 -14.40 5.55
C LEU A 30 -20.56 -12.89 5.39
N SER A 31 -20.16 -12.17 6.46
CA SER A 31 -19.86 -10.73 6.37
C SER A 31 -18.62 -10.47 5.51
N GLY A 32 -18.40 -9.21 5.10
CA GLY A 32 -17.21 -8.80 4.37
C GLY A 32 -15.91 -9.18 5.11
N GLY A 33 -15.84 -8.85 6.40
CA GLY A 33 -14.68 -9.19 7.23
C GLY A 33 -14.47 -10.69 7.42
N GLN A 34 -15.54 -11.51 7.52
CA GLN A 34 -15.42 -12.97 7.58
C GLN A 34 -14.88 -13.53 6.27
N ARG A 35 -15.38 -13.06 5.12
CA ARG A 35 -14.84 -13.45 3.81
C ARG A 35 -13.37 -13.09 3.67
N GLN A 36 -12.96 -11.90 4.13
CA GLN A 36 -11.57 -11.48 4.10
C GLN A 36 -10.67 -12.38 4.97
N ARG A 37 -11.10 -12.72 6.18
CA ARG A 37 -10.40 -13.67 7.06
C ARG A 37 -10.21 -15.04 6.42
N ILE A 38 -11.22 -15.55 5.72
CA ILE A 38 -11.12 -16.81 4.95
C ILE A 38 -10.13 -16.66 3.78
N GLY A 39 -10.12 -15.50 3.09
CA GLY A 39 -9.12 -15.20 2.07
C GLY A 39 -7.68 -15.27 2.61
N ILE A 40 -7.46 -14.71 3.81
CA ILE A 40 -6.17 -14.79 4.51
C ILE A 40 -5.84 -16.26 4.88
N ALA A 41 -6.77 -17.01 5.44
CA ALA A 41 -6.57 -18.43 5.76
C ALA A 41 -6.20 -19.25 4.51
N ARG A 42 -6.84 -18.95 3.37
CA ARG A 42 -6.52 -19.58 2.09
C ARG A 42 -5.09 -19.24 1.62
N ALA A 43 -4.65 -18.00 1.74
CA ALA A 43 -3.29 -17.61 1.40
C ALA A 43 -2.25 -18.35 2.29
N LEU A 44 -2.54 -18.51 3.58
CA LEU A 44 -1.69 -19.24 4.52
C LEU A 44 -1.61 -20.76 4.25
N SER A 45 -2.55 -21.33 3.48
CA SER A 45 -2.63 -22.79 3.27
C SER A 45 -1.42 -23.38 2.54
N SER A 46 -0.69 -22.57 1.77
CA SER A 46 0.56 -22.95 1.08
C SER A 46 1.81 -22.81 1.94
N ASN A 47 1.70 -22.37 3.20
CA ASN A 47 2.79 -21.99 4.09
C ASN A 47 3.79 -21.03 3.40
N PRO A 48 3.35 -19.85 2.95
CA PRO A 48 4.17 -18.91 2.21
C PRO A 48 5.14 -18.15 3.13
N ASP A 49 6.26 -17.69 2.56
CA ASP A 49 7.15 -16.70 3.18
C ASP A 49 6.72 -15.27 2.84
N LEU A 50 6.04 -15.08 1.69
CA LEU A 50 5.56 -13.81 1.19
C LEU A 50 4.06 -13.89 0.84
N ILE A 51 3.27 -12.91 1.28
CA ILE A 51 1.88 -12.73 0.89
C ILE A 51 1.71 -11.37 0.21
N ILE A 52 1.07 -11.36 -0.96
CA ILE A 52 0.66 -10.14 -1.65
C ILE A 52 -0.76 -9.80 -1.20
N CYS A 53 -0.89 -8.67 -0.52
CA CYS A 53 -2.17 -8.10 -0.05
C CYS A 53 -2.60 -6.99 -1.02
N ASP A 54 -3.40 -7.35 -2.02
CA ASP A 54 -3.91 -6.40 -3.01
C ASP A 54 -5.24 -5.82 -2.53
N GLU A 55 -5.22 -4.57 -2.08
CA GLU A 55 -6.35 -3.83 -1.49
C GLU A 55 -7.16 -4.64 -0.45
N PRO A 56 -6.52 -5.25 0.56
CA PRO A 56 -7.16 -6.26 1.41
C PRO A 56 -8.28 -5.71 2.32
N ILE A 57 -8.45 -4.40 2.38
CA ILE A 57 -9.40 -3.72 3.29
C ILE A 57 -10.33 -2.73 2.58
N SER A 58 -10.18 -2.49 1.27
CA SER A 58 -10.86 -1.42 0.52
C SER A 58 -12.40 -1.49 0.56
N ALA A 59 -12.97 -2.70 0.68
CA ALA A 59 -14.41 -2.93 0.70
C ALA A 59 -15.01 -3.12 2.11
N LEU A 60 -14.26 -2.76 3.16
CA LEU A 60 -14.64 -2.98 4.56
C LEU A 60 -14.88 -1.64 5.27
N ASP A 61 -15.76 -1.65 6.29
CA ASP A 61 -15.90 -0.49 7.18
C ASP A 61 -14.65 -0.32 8.08
N VAL A 62 -14.44 0.90 8.58
CA VAL A 62 -13.23 1.29 9.34
C VAL A 62 -12.95 0.38 10.53
N SER A 63 -14.00 -0.05 11.23
CA SER A 63 -13.84 -0.93 12.41
C SER A 63 -13.34 -2.32 12.01
N ILE A 64 -13.85 -2.86 10.91
CA ILE A 64 -13.42 -4.16 10.39
C ILE A 64 -12.03 -4.04 9.74
N GLN A 65 -11.72 -2.92 9.06
CA GLN A 65 -10.36 -2.65 8.55
C GLN A 65 -9.32 -2.79 9.65
N ALA A 66 -9.52 -2.12 10.79
CA ALA A 66 -8.61 -2.20 11.94
C ALA A 66 -8.43 -3.65 12.43
N GLN A 67 -9.50 -4.44 12.49
CA GLN A 67 -9.42 -5.85 12.88
C GLN A 67 -8.61 -6.70 11.90
N ILE A 68 -8.70 -6.43 10.60
CA ILE A 68 -7.92 -7.16 9.58
C ILE A 68 -6.45 -6.77 9.64
N ILE A 69 -6.14 -5.48 9.85
CA ILE A 69 -4.75 -5.01 10.01
C ILE A 69 -4.11 -5.68 11.24
N ASN A 70 -4.75 -5.61 12.40
CA ASN A 70 -4.25 -6.26 13.62
C ASN A 70 -4.03 -7.77 13.42
N LEU A 71 -4.94 -8.45 12.70
CA LEU A 71 -4.78 -9.86 12.35
C LEU A 71 -3.54 -10.10 11.48
N LEU A 72 -3.29 -9.26 10.48
CA LEU A 72 -2.11 -9.39 9.60
C LEU A 72 -0.80 -9.16 10.39
N GLU A 73 -0.76 -8.16 11.26
CA GLU A 73 0.40 -7.91 12.14
C GLU A 73 0.66 -9.08 13.10
N GLU A 74 -0.40 -9.62 13.70
CA GLU A 74 -0.30 -10.81 14.57
C GLU A 74 0.24 -12.02 13.81
N LEU A 75 -0.23 -12.26 12.59
CA LEU A 75 0.23 -13.36 11.74
C LEU A 75 1.68 -13.15 11.30
N GLN A 76 2.06 -11.91 10.96
CA GLN A 76 3.44 -11.55 10.62
C GLN A 76 4.39 -11.87 11.77
N ALA A 77 4.07 -11.40 12.98
CA ALA A 77 4.88 -11.63 14.17
C ALA A 77 5.00 -13.12 14.54
N LYS A 78 3.92 -13.89 14.41
CA LYS A 78 3.88 -15.31 14.79
C LYS A 78 4.52 -16.25 13.76
N LEU A 79 4.44 -15.91 12.48
CA LEU A 79 4.82 -16.79 11.37
C LEU A 79 6.07 -16.29 10.61
N GLY A 80 6.59 -15.09 10.93
CA GLY A 80 7.72 -14.49 10.22
C GLY A 80 7.41 -14.12 8.77
N LEU A 81 6.15 -13.75 8.47
CA LEU A 81 5.70 -13.46 7.11
C LEU A 81 6.23 -12.11 6.61
N THR A 82 6.51 -12.06 5.31
CA THR A 82 6.70 -10.81 4.59
C THR A 82 5.43 -10.44 3.84
N TYR A 83 5.05 -9.16 3.86
CA TYR A 83 3.91 -8.65 3.09
C TYR A 83 4.35 -7.69 1.99
N LEU A 84 3.77 -7.84 0.80
CA LEU A 84 3.67 -6.78 -0.19
C LEU A 84 2.24 -6.21 -0.09
N PHE A 85 2.10 -5.06 0.59
CA PHE A 85 0.80 -4.46 0.88
C PHE A 85 0.48 -3.35 -0.12
N ILE A 86 -0.57 -3.51 -0.93
CA ILE A 86 -1.02 -2.53 -1.92
C ILE A 86 -2.29 -1.88 -1.37
N ALA A 87 -2.27 -0.56 -1.19
CA ALA A 87 -3.42 0.20 -0.71
C ALA A 87 -3.38 1.66 -1.19
N HIS A 88 -4.53 2.32 -1.13
CA HIS A 88 -4.68 3.75 -1.37
C HIS A 88 -4.91 4.56 -0.09
N ASP A 89 -5.13 3.91 1.05
CA ASP A 89 -5.23 4.57 2.36
C ASP A 89 -3.85 4.77 2.97
N LEU A 90 -3.36 6.00 2.92
CA LEU A 90 -2.03 6.38 3.39
C LEU A 90 -1.86 6.26 4.92
N ALA A 91 -2.95 6.34 5.69
CA ALA A 91 -2.89 6.15 7.14
C ALA A 91 -2.61 4.68 7.48
N VAL A 92 -3.27 3.77 6.77
CA VAL A 92 -3.02 2.33 6.91
C VAL A 92 -1.62 1.96 6.43
N VAL A 93 -1.19 2.49 5.27
CA VAL A 93 0.17 2.27 4.75
C VAL A 93 1.21 2.72 5.78
N LYS A 94 1.05 3.90 6.38
CA LYS A 94 1.94 4.40 7.42
C LYS A 94 2.02 3.47 8.63
N HIS A 95 0.90 2.84 8.99
CA HIS A 95 0.81 2.00 10.18
C HIS A 95 1.48 0.63 10.00
N ILE A 96 1.26 -0.03 8.84
CA ILE A 96 1.66 -1.42 8.64
C ILE A 96 3.02 -1.59 7.94
N SER A 97 3.55 -0.53 7.30
CA SER A 97 4.70 -0.66 6.40
C SER A 97 6.00 -0.26 7.07
N ASP A 98 7.03 -1.08 6.95
CA ASP A 98 8.41 -0.71 7.28
C ASP A 98 9.02 0.13 6.16
N ARG A 99 8.76 -0.23 4.90
CA ARG A 99 9.29 0.42 3.70
C ARG A 99 8.17 0.70 2.71
N ILE A 100 8.18 1.88 2.10
CA ILE A 100 7.13 2.32 1.18
C ILE A 100 7.73 2.53 -0.22
N LEU A 101 6.97 2.06 -1.21
CA LEU A 101 7.23 2.24 -2.63
C LEU A 101 6.09 3.03 -3.23
N VAL A 102 6.38 4.21 -3.79
CA VAL A 102 5.39 5.09 -4.41
C VAL A 102 5.42 4.89 -5.92
N MET A 103 4.25 4.65 -6.51
CA MET A 103 4.09 4.48 -7.95
C MET A 103 3.24 5.58 -8.57
N TYR A 104 3.61 6.00 -9.78
CA TYR A 104 2.81 6.89 -10.60
C TYR A 104 2.79 6.40 -12.07
N LEU A 105 1.60 6.21 -12.63
CA LEU A 105 1.39 5.68 -13.99
C LEU A 105 2.22 4.42 -14.29
N GLY A 106 2.28 3.47 -13.32
CA GLY A 106 2.99 2.20 -13.46
C GLY A 106 4.52 2.30 -13.42
N ARG A 107 5.07 3.40 -12.91
CA ARG A 107 6.51 3.56 -12.65
C ARG A 107 6.74 3.88 -11.17
N ILE A 108 7.79 3.32 -10.62
CA ILE A 108 8.26 3.66 -9.28
C ILE A 108 8.88 5.04 -9.34
N VAL A 109 8.47 5.93 -8.44
CA VAL A 109 8.96 7.31 -8.38
C VAL A 109 9.76 7.60 -7.12
N GLU A 110 9.50 6.88 -6.03
CA GLU A 110 10.19 7.03 -4.76
C GLU A 110 10.11 5.76 -3.94
N ILE A 111 11.20 5.41 -3.23
CA ILE A 111 11.24 4.28 -2.29
C ILE A 111 12.03 4.74 -1.06
N ALA A 112 11.50 4.53 0.14
CA ALA A 112 12.22 4.78 1.38
C ALA A 112 11.63 3.97 2.54
N GLU A 113 12.34 3.93 3.67
CA GLU A 113 11.79 3.56 4.97
C GLU A 113 10.58 4.45 5.29
N CYS A 114 9.58 3.92 5.98
CA CYS A 114 8.31 4.61 6.23
C CYS A 114 8.52 6.00 6.86
N GLU A 115 9.23 6.06 7.98
CA GLU A 115 9.49 7.32 8.69
C GLU A 115 10.30 8.31 7.83
N GLU A 116 11.28 7.83 7.07
CA GLU A 116 12.08 8.66 6.16
C GLU A 116 11.22 9.26 5.06
N LEU A 117 10.33 8.46 4.44
CA LEU A 117 9.43 8.94 3.40
C LEU A 117 8.51 10.07 3.89
N TYR A 118 7.94 9.91 5.10
CA TYR A 118 7.01 10.90 5.66
C TYR A 118 7.72 12.19 6.12
N ASN A 119 8.93 12.08 6.66
CA ASN A 119 9.68 13.22 7.18
C ASN A 119 10.49 13.96 6.11
N ASN A 120 11.03 13.24 5.13
CA ASN A 120 11.95 13.74 4.11
C ASN A 120 11.48 13.42 2.68
N THR A 121 10.19 13.57 2.42
CA THR A 121 9.61 13.32 1.08
C THR A 121 10.33 14.11 0.00
N LEU A 122 10.75 13.45 -1.07
CA LEU A 122 11.53 14.06 -2.15
C LEU A 122 10.72 14.27 -3.42
N HIS A 123 10.12 13.22 -3.96
CA HIS A 123 9.44 13.32 -5.25
C HIS A 123 8.22 14.24 -5.18
N PRO A 124 8.05 15.18 -6.12
CA PRO A 124 6.92 16.11 -6.11
C PRO A 124 5.54 15.45 -6.07
N TYR A 125 5.37 14.28 -6.69
CA TYR A 125 4.13 13.51 -6.61
C TYR A 125 3.87 12.97 -5.19
N THR A 126 4.89 12.43 -4.52
CA THR A 126 4.76 11.94 -3.14
C THR A 126 4.40 13.07 -2.18
N LYS A 127 4.99 14.26 -2.37
CA LYS A 127 4.60 15.47 -1.60
C LYS A 127 3.13 15.81 -1.76
N VAL A 128 2.61 15.69 -2.98
CA VAL A 128 1.19 15.89 -3.28
C VAL A 128 0.33 14.84 -2.59
N LEU A 129 0.70 13.55 -2.70
CA LEU A 129 -0.05 12.46 -2.07
C LEU A 129 -0.14 12.63 -0.56
N LEU A 130 1.00 12.83 0.10
CA LEU A 130 1.05 13.03 1.56
C LEU A 130 0.38 14.36 1.96
N GLY A 131 0.47 15.37 1.09
CA GLY A 131 -0.20 16.64 1.23
C GLY A 131 -1.73 16.57 1.20
N ALA A 132 -2.30 15.54 0.58
CA ALA A 132 -3.74 15.33 0.50
C ALA A 132 -4.33 14.62 1.74
N VAL A 133 -3.51 14.04 2.60
CA VAL A 133 -3.98 13.39 3.84
C VAL A 133 -4.42 14.46 4.83
N PRO A 134 -5.69 14.47 5.28
CA PRO A 134 -6.16 15.43 6.27
C PRO A 134 -5.42 15.27 7.60
N VAL A 135 -5.06 16.39 8.22
CA VAL A 135 -4.50 16.38 9.57
C VAL A 135 -5.64 16.59 10.56
N ALA A 136 -5.69 15.76 11.61
CA ALA A 136 -6.77 15.83 12.60
C ALA A 136 -6.77 17.14 13.43
N ASP A 137 -5.65 17.90 13.45
CA ASP A 137 -5.57 19.20 14.11
C ASP A 137 -5.99 20.34 13.14
N PRO A 138 -7.12 21.04 13.37
CA PRO A 138 -7.59 22.13 12.53
C PRO A 138 -6.64 23.33 12.45
N LYS A 139 -5.77 23.52 13.46
CA LYS A 139 -4.78 24.62 13.46
C LYS A 139 -3.64 24.31 12.51
N VAL A 140 -3.15 23.08 12.53
CA VAL A 140 -2.09 22.60 11.64
C VAL A 140 -2.61 22.55 10.20
N GLU A 141 -3.83 22.05 9.97
CA GLU A 141 -4.44 21.99 8.63
C GLU A 141 -4.59 23.37 7.97
N LYS A 142 -4.90 24.42 8.76
CA LYS A 142 -5.01 25.80 8.24
C LYS A 142 -3.69 26.42 7.82
N THR A 143 -2.57 26.00 8.44
CA THR A 143 -1.23 26.55 8.16
C THR A 143 -0.46 25.70 7.14
N ARG A 144 -1.00 24.55 6.74
CA ARG A 144 -0.36 23.62 5.83
C ARG A 144 -0.29 24.19 4.41
N GLU A 145 0.89 24.25 3.86
CA GLU A 145 1.10 24.64 2.47
C GLU A 145 0.57 23.54 1.54
N ARG A 146 -0.53 23.80 0.84
CA ARG A 146 -1.11 22.87 -0.12
C ARG A 146 -0.27 22.90 -1.40
N VAL A 147 0.24 21.73 -1.78
CA VAL A 147 0.95 21.59 -3.05
C VAL A 147 -0.08 21.56 -4.18
N GLU A 148 -0.14 22.65 -4.95
CA GLU A 148 -1.02 22.72 -6.12
C GLU A 148 -0.61 21.73 -7.19
N ILE A 149 -1.57 20.95 -7.66
CA ILE A 149 -1.43 20.06 -8.81
C ILE A 149 -1.95 20.77 -10.04
N ARG A 150 -1.19 20.74 -11.12
CA ARG A 150 -1.62 21.29 -12.41
C ARG A 150 -2.15 20.17 -13.31
N GLY A 151 -3.12 20.51 -14.18
CA GLY A 151 -3.61 19.59 -15.21
C GLY A 151 -4.36 18.35 -14.70
N GLU A 152 -4.77 17.52 -15.64
CA GLU A 152 -5.47 16.26 -15.40
C GLU A 152 -4.50 15.07 -15.33
N VAL A 153 -4.99 13.93 -14.82
CA VAL A 153 -4.20 12.68 -14.83
C VAL A 153 -4.10 12.17 -16.26
N PRO A 154 -2.87 12.02 -16.82
CA PRO A 154 -2.71 11.47 -18.15
C PRO A 154 -3.28 10.05 -18.26
N SER A 155 -3.78 9.68 -19.43
CA SER A 155 -4.20 8.31 -19.69
C SER A 155 -3.02 7.35 -19.67
N LEU A 156 -3.23 6.13 -19.18
CA LEU A 156 -2.24 5.05 -19.25
C LEU A 156 -1.83 4.70 -20.68
N THR A 157 -2.71 4.96 -21.65
CA THR A 157 -2.47 4.72 -23.09
C THR A 157 -1.73 5.88 -23.77
N ASN A 158 -1.73 7.08 -23.16
CA ASN A 158 -1.04 8.27 -23.69
C ASN A 158 -0.15 8.88 -22.60
N ARG A 159 0.90 8.14 -22.24
CA ARG A 159 1.85 8.58 -21.21
C ARG A 159 2.80 9.65 -21.76
N PRO A 160 3.25 10.62 -20.93
CA PRO A 160 4.34 11.50 -21.31
C PRO A 160 5.58 10.72 -21.76
N ALA A 161 6.28 11.24 -22.77
CA ALA A 161 7.50 10.61 -23.30
C ALA A 161 8.65 10.59 -22.29
N GLY A 162 8.69 11.58 -21.40
CA GLY A 162 9.70 11.73 -20.35
C GLY A 162 9.20 11.28 -18.97
N CYS A 163 9.48 12.12 -17.97
CA CYS A 163 8.99 11.89 -16.60
C CYS A 163 7.46 11.77 -16.59
N PRO A 164 6.89 10.68 -16.03
CA PRO A 164 5.43 10.47 -16.06
C PRO A 164 4.65 11.56 -15.32
N PHE A 165 5.26 12.27 -14.38
CA PHE A 165 4.64 13.36 -13.63
C PHE A 165 4.90 14.75 -14.22
N SER A 166 5.63 14.88 -15.34
CA SER A 166 6.07 16.15 -15.91
C SER A 166 4.95 17.17 -16.14
N ASP A 167 3.82 16.73 -16.69
CA ASP A 167 2.69 17.61 -17.04
C ASP A 167 1.97 18.19 -15.80
N ARG A 168 2.16 17.59 -14.65
CA ARG A 168 1.53 17.99 -13.38
C ARG A 168 2.53 18.56 -12.37
N CYS A 169 3.84 18.47 -12.68
CA CYS A 169 4.90 18.88 -11.78
C CYS A 169 5.16 20.38 -11.88
N ARG A 170 5.08 21.11 -10.77
CA ARG A 170 5.41 22.55 -10.73
C ARG A 170 6.89 22.83 -10.99
N TYR A 171 7.75 21.83 -10.85
CA TYR A 171 9.21 21.92 -11.04
C TYR A 171 9.65 21.31 -12.37
N ALA A 172 8.73 20.98 -13.27
CA ALA A 172 9.08 20.34 -14.53
C ALA A 172 9.99 21.25 -15.40
N THR A 173 11.04 20.66 -15.92
CA THR A 173 11.98 21.27 -16.88
C THR A 173 11.77 20.65 -18.27
N GLU A 174 12.44 21.21 -19.30
CA GLU A 174 12.42 20.64 -20.64
C GLU A 174 13.02 19.23 -20.68
N ARG A 175 13.99 18.93 -19.79
CA ARG A 175 14.53 17.58 -19.64
C ARG A 175 13.45 16.60 -19.14
N CYS A 176 12.63 17.01 -18.17
CA CYS A 176 11.53 16.18 -17.66
C CYS A 176 10.51 15.77 -18.73
N LYS A 177 10.34 16.60 -19.78
CA LYS A 177 9.42 16.28 -20.89
C LYS A 177 9.99 15.27 -21.88
N LYS A 178 11.31 15.15 -21.95
CA LYS A 178 12.02 14.35 -22.97
C LYS A 178 12.63 13.07 -22.41
N GLU A 179 13.07 13.07 -21.18
CA GLU A 179 13.80 11.97 -20.54
C GLU A 179 13.03 11.40 -19.36
N VAL A 180 13.15 10.09 -19.17
CA VAL A 180 12.59 9.37 -18.01
C VAL A 180 13.66 9.32 -16.93
N PRO A 181 13.43 9.90 -15.73
CA PRO A 181 14.37 9.76 -14.64
C PRO A 181 14.47 8.32 -14.15
N THR A 182 15.65 7.89 -13.76
CA THR A 182 15.91 6.59 -13.12
C THR A 182 15.89 6.72 -11.61
N LEU A 183 15.58 5.63 -10.91
CA LEU A 183 15.75 5.57 -9.46
C LEU A 183 17.24 5.73 -9.11
N LYS A 184 17.54 6.64 -8.21
CA LYS A 184 18.88 6.87 -7.65
C LYS A 184 18.77 6.87 -6.13
N ASP A 185 19.64 6.11 -5.49
CA ASP A 185 19.85 6.18 -4.05
C ASP A 185 20.55 7.50 -3.70
N ILE A 186 19.94 8.29 -2.85
CA ILE A 186 20.48 9.57 -2.36
C ILE A 186 21.01 9.48 -0.93
N GLY A 187 21.14 8.27 -0.42
CA GLY A 187 21.60 7.94 0.93
C GLY A 187 20.50 7.34 1.80
N ASN A 188 20.91 6.57 2.79
CA ASN A 188 20.04 5.90 3.78
C ASN A 188 18.98 4.97 3.16
N GLY A 189 19.21 4.41 1.97
CA GLY A 189 18.24 3.57 1.27
C GLY A 189 17.02 4.33 0.76
N HIS A 190 17.10 5.65 0.66
CA HIS A 190 16.09 6.51 0.06
C HIS A 190 16.37 6.69 -1.42
N GLU A 191 15.53 6.12 -2.27
CA GLU A 191 15.67 6.14 -3.72
C GLU A 191 14.58 7.03 -4.34
N VAL A 192 14.98 7.88 -5.30
CA VAL A 192 14.04 8.77 -6.00
C VAL A 192 14.33 8.84 -7.50
N ALA A 193 13.28 8.81 -8.31
CA ALA A 193 13.33 9.00 -9.76
C ALA A 193 12.93 10.44 -10.13
N CYS A 194 13.84 11.40 -9.90
CA CYS A 194 13.58 12.81 -10.13
C CYS A 194 14.86 13.59 -10.46
N PHE A 195 14.84 14.37 -11.55
CA PHE A 195 15.96 15.20 -11.97
C PHE A 195 16.32 16.36 -11.01
N LEU A 196 15.50 16.63 -10.01
CA LEU A 196 15.84 17.61 -8.95
C LEU A 196 16.96 17.12 -8.02
N TYR A 197 17.25 15.82 -8.04
CA TYR A 197 18.22 15.15 -7.16
C TYR A 197 19.35 14.46 -7.93
N GLU A 198 19.56 14.86 -9.19
CA GLU A 198 20.67 14.43 -10.04
C GLU A 198 21.84 15.41 -10.03
#